data_53fb15528a63e47bf613cc44041d4b5a
#
_entry.id   53fb15528a63e47bf613cc44041d4b5a
#
_cell.length_a   1.000
_cell.length_b   1.000
_cell.length_c   1.000
_cell.angle_alpha   90.00
_cell.angle_beta   90.00
_cell.angle_gamma   90.00
#
_symmetry.space_group_name_H-M   'P 1'
#
loop_
_entity.id
_entity.type
_entity.pdbx_description
1 polymer ?
#
loop_
_entity_poly.entity_id
_entity_poly.type
_entity_poly.pdbx_seq_one_letter_code
_entity_poly.pdbx_strand_id
1 'polypeptide(L)'
;MTDLAARLARPGPMTAVELRPPRRGLDTARSMDFWIDMYHAVQRFARQGTFVLLTDDAAGDAEEESLAHLAANLGDGSDFGTVVPFLTCKHPLEYCRMFARRAAALGTAGVAVVG
;
A
#
# COMPACT_ATOMS: atom_id res chain seq x y z
N MET A 1 -4.11 11.22 11.37
CA MET A 1 -4.46 10.19 10.36
C MET A 1 -5.22 10.85 9.22
N THR A 2 -4.79 10.64 8.00
CA THR A 2 -5.48 11.15 6.81
C THR A 2 -6.45 10.08 6.32
N ASP A 3 -7.73 10.42 6.23
CA ASP A 3 -8.76 9.52 5.71
C ASP A 3 -9.00 9.85 4.25
N LEU A 4 -8.81 8.89 3.36
CA LEU A 4 -9.01 9.04 1.93
C LEU A 4 -10.47 9.42 1.62
N ALA A 5 -11.44 8.75 2.25
CA ALA A 5 -12.85 9.03 2.01
C ALA A 5 -13.20 10.47 2.41
N ALA A 6 -12.72 10.93 3.54
CA ALA A 6 -12.92 12.30 3.97
C ALA A 6 -12.26 13.30 3.03
N ARG A 7 -11.06 12.97 2.52
CA ARG A 7 -10.37 13.83 1.55
C ARG A 7 -11.12 13.89 0.22
N LEU A 8 -11.66 12.78 -0.25
CA LEU A 8 -12.45 12.74 -1.49
C LEU A 8 -13.75 13.53 -1.39
N ALA A 9 -14.30 13.64 -0.19
CA ALA A 9 -15.54 14.39 0.05
C ALA A 9 -15.32 15.91 0.06
N ARG A 10 -14.07 16.38 0.14
CA ARG A 10 -13.76 17.82 0.14
C ARG A 10 -13.41 18.31 -1.27
N PRO A 11 -13.77 19.56 -1.62
CA PRO A 11 -13.35 20.14 -2.89
C PRO A 11 -11.84 20.42 -2.89
N GLY A 12 -11.29 20.57 -4.08
CA GLY A 12 -9.91 20.94 -4.32
C GLY A 12 -9.08 19.80 -4.91
N PRO A 13 -7.90 20.12 -5.44
CA PRO A 13 -7.04 19.14 -6.08
C PRO A 13 -6.46 18.16 -5.06
N MET A 14 -6.27 16.92 -5.51
CA MET A 14 -5.66 15.86 -4.74
C MET A 14 -4.64 15.16 -5.64
N THR A 15 -3.49 14.82 -5.07
CA THR A 15 -2.47 14.07 -5.79
C THR A 15 -2.37 12.66 -5.22
N ALA A 16 -2.40 11.69 -6.09
CA ALA A 16 -2.17 10.30 -5.76
C ALA A 16 -1.21 9.68 -6.78
N VAL A 17 -0.36 8.78 -6.31
CA VAL A 17 0.56 8.03 -7.17
C VAL A 17 0.36 6.55 -6.96
N GLU A 18 0.51 5.78 -8.01
CA GLU A 18 0.51 4.32 -7.93
C GLU A 18 1.94 3.82 -7.82
N LEU A 19 2.19 2.97 -6.84
CA LEU A 19 3.45 2.24 -6.71
C LEU A 19 3.17 0.75 -6.88
N ARG A 20 3.94 0.11 -7.74
CA ARG A 20 3.84 -1.32 -7.99
C ARG A 20 4.99 -2.05 -7.30
N PRO A 21 4.73 -3.25 -6.77
CA PRO A 21 5.80 -4.06 -6.19
C PRO A 21 6.79 -4.50 -7.27
N PRO A 22 8.01 -4.92 -6.87
CA PRO A 22 8.93 -5.56 -7.79
C PRO A 22 8.26 -6.78 -8.44
N ARG A 23 8.42 -6.92 -9.75
CA ARG A 23 7.87 -8.08 -10.45
C ARG A 23 8.60 -9.36 -10.03
N ARG A 24 7.90 -10.48 -10.15
CA ARG A 24 8.47 -11.80 -9.92
C ARG A 24 9.56 -12.10 -10.96
N GLY A 25 10.50 -12.97 -10.59
CA GLY A 25 11.58 -13.40 -11.46
C GLY A 25 12.82 -12.52 -11.43
N LEU A 26 12.82 -11.42 -10.67
CA LEU A 26 14.04 -10.68 -10.41
C LEU A 26 14.93 -11.46 -9.43
N ASP A 27 16.24 -11.34 -9.59
CA ASP A 27 17.17 -11.87 -8.59
C ASP A 27 17.02 -11.12 -7.25
N THR A 28 17.55 -11.70 -6.18
CA THR A 28 17.40 -11.15 -4.83
C THR A 28 17.97 -9.73 -4.71
N ALA A 29 19.11 -9.45 -5.35
CA ALA A 29 19.74 -8.13 -5.27
C ALA A 29 18.87 -7.06 -5.95
N ARG A 30 18.36 -7.33 -7.15
CA ARG A 30 17.49 -6.40 -7.86
C ARG A 30 16.17 -6.20 -7.15
N SER A 31 15.57 -7.26 -6.64
CA SER A 31 14.33 -7.18 -5.87
C SER A 31 14.52 -6.31 -4.62
N MET A 32 15.63 -6.48 -3.93
CA MET A 32 15.96 -5.68 -2.75
C MET A 32 16.13 -4.20 -3.09
N ASP A 33 16.82 -3.88 -4.19
CA ASP A 33 16.99 -2.50 -4.64
C ASP A 33 15.65 -1.84 -4.95
N PHE A 34 14.74 -2.54 -5.62
CA PHE A 34 13.39 -2.06 -5.88
C PHE A 34 12.62 -1.76 -4.59
N TRP A 35 12.70 -2.67 -3.61
CA TRP A 35 12.03 -2.47 -2.32
C TRP A 35 12.59 -1.27 -1.56
N ILE A 36 13.91 -1.08 -1.57
CA ILE A 36 14.56 0.07 -0.93
C ILE A 36 14.06 1.37 -1.57
N ASP A 37 14.04 1.43 -2.90
CA ASP A 37 13.53 2.61 -3.62
C ASP A 37 12.06 2.86 -3.30
N MET A 38 11.25 1.81 -3.22
CA MET A 38 9.83 1.92 -2.87
C MET A 38 9.65 2.46 -1.44
N TYR A 39 10.44 1.99 -0.47
CA TYR A 39 10.37 2.49 0.90
C TYR A 39 10.67 3.98 0.96
N HIS A 40 11.71 4.43 0.28
CA HIS A 40 12.05 5.85 0.22
C HIS A 40 10.95 6.67 -0.48
N ALA A 41 10.37 6.15 -1.54
CA ALA A 41 9.28 6.82 -2.25
C ALA A 41 8.05 6.98 -1.35
N VAL A 42 7.64 5.93 -0.64
CA VAL A 42 6.50 5.99 0.28
C VAL A 42 6.73 7.05 1.36
N GLN A 43 7.91 7.07 1.97
CA GLN A 43 8.23 8.05 3.01
C GLN A 43 8.22 9.48 2.45
N ARG A 44 8.74 9.68 1.26
CA ARG A 44 8.75 10.99 0.61
C ARG A 44 7.33 11.48 0.33
N PHE A 45 6.49 10.62 -0.25
CA PHE A 45 5.11 10.99 -0.58
C PHE A 45 4.28 11.22 0.69
N ALA A 46 4.52 10.45 1.75
CA ALA A 46 3.86 10.69 3.03
C ALA A 46 4.16 12.08 3.58
N ARG A 47 5.41 12.51 3.50
CA ARG A 47 5.80 13.86 3.94
C ARG A 47 5.17 14.97 3.09
N GLN A 48 4.89 14.69 1.84
CA GLN A 48 4.25 15.65 0.91
C GLN A 48 2.72 15.63 0.99
N GLY A 49 2.14 14.72 1.76
CA GLY A 49 0.68 14.56 1.81
C GLY A 49 0.09 13.93 0.53
N THR A 50 0.92 13.29 -0.29
CA THR A 50 0.49 12.61 -1.51
C THR A 50 0.02 11.20 -1.17
N PHE A 51 -1.16 10.81 -1.65
CA PHE A 51 -1.66 9.46 -1.46
C PHE A 51 -0.88 8.47 -2.31
N VAL A 52 -0.58 7.32 -1.72
CA VAL A 52 0.12 6.23 -2.39
C VAL A 52 -0.83 5.07 -2.56
N LEU A 53 -1.19 4.79 -3.81
CA LEU A 53 -1.97 3.61 -4.17
C LEU A 53 -0.98 2.46 -4.33
N LEU A 54 -0.96 1.58 -3.35
CA LEU A 54 -0.02 0.47 -3.31
C LEU A 54 -0.67 -0.76 -3.94
N THR A 55 -0.33 -1.00 -5.21
CA THR A 55 -0.88 -2.13 -5.94
C THR A 55 -0.09 -3.41 -5.69
N ASP A 56 -0.69 -4.51 -5.99
CA ASP A 56 -0.09 -5.83 -5.90
C ASP A 56 -0.29 -6.57 -7.21
N ASP A 57 0.24 -7.77 -7.33
CA ASP A 57 0.07 -8.57 -8.54
C ASP A 57 -1.33 -9.19 -8.56
N ALA A 58 -2.29 -8.42 -9.07
CA ALA A 58 -3.68 -8.84 -9.11
C ALA A 58 -3.94 -10.04 -10.03
N ALA A 59 -3.02 -10.32 -10.96
CA ALA A 59 -3.14 -11.45 -11.88
C ALA A 59 -2.46 -12.73 -11.37
N GLY A 60 -1.71 -12.63 -10.29
CA GLY A 60 -1.02 -13.77 -9.69
C GLY A 60 -1.87 -14.57 -8.73
N ASP A 61 -1.40 -15.75 -8.40
CA ASP A 61 -2.02 -16.62 -7.40
C ASP A 61 -1.58 -16.29 -5.96
N ALA A 62 -0.68 -15.35 -5.81
CA ALA A 62 -0.13 -14.98 -4.52
C ALA A 62 -1.04 -14.04 -3.74
N GLU A 63 -0.85 -14.03 -2.44
CA GLU A 63 -1.48 -13.06 -1.55
C GLU A 63 -0.93 -11.65 -1.79
N GLU A 64 -1.71 -10.64 -1.44
CA GLU A 64 -1.23 -9.26 -1.46
C GLU A 64 -0.26 -9.05 -0.30
N GLU A 65 1.02 -8.99 -0.60
CA GLU A 65 2.08 -8.92 0.40
C GLU A 65 2.77 -7.55 0.48
N SER A 66 2.53 -6.66 -0.47
CA SER A 66 3.23 -5.38 -0.54
C SER A 66 3.10 -4.55 0.73
N LEU A 67 1.90 -4.52 1.32
CA LEU A 67 1.68 -3.79 2.58
C LEU A 67 2.49 -4.41 3.73
N ALA A 68 2.52 -5.74 3.81
CA ALA A 68 3.29 -6.44 4.84
C ALA A 68 4.80 -6.22 4.68
N HIS A 69 5.29 -6.20 3.45
CA HIS A 69 6.69 -5.90 3.16
C HIS A 69 7.06 -4.49 3.59
N LEU A 70 6.24 -3.49 3.24
CA LEU A 70 6.48 -2.12 3.66
C LEU A 70 6.47 -2.00 5.19
N ALA A 71 5.49 -2.59 5.85
CA ALA A 71 5.38 -2.54 7.30
C ALA A 71 6.60 -3.14 7.99
N ALA A 72 7.08 -4.28 7.49
CA ALA A 72 8.24 -4.96 8.06
C ALA A 72 9.55 -4.18 7.90
N ASN A 73 9.68 -3.39 6.84
CA ASN A 73 10.94 -2.72 6.49
C ASN A 73 10.98 -1.25 6.89
N LEU A 74 9.84 -0.57 6.98
CA LEU A 74 9.78 0.80 7.47
C LEU A 74 9.82 0.88 9.01
N GLY A 75 9.45 -0.20 9.67
CA GLY A 75 9.52 -0.32 11.12
C GLY A 75 8.42 0.44 11.87
N ASP A 76 8.47 0.32 13.18
CA ASP A 76 7.51 0.99 14.07
C ASP A 76 7.64 2.51 13.97
N GLY A 77 6.53 3.20 14.02
CA GLY A 77 6.48 4.65 13.96
C GLY A 77 6.50 5.25 12.55
N SER A 78 6.55 4.42 11.51
CA SER A 78 6.41 4.91 10.13
C SER A 78 4.99 5.37 9.85
N ASP A 79 4.88 6.39 9.00
CA ASP A 79 3.59 6.99 8.65
C ASP A 79 2.98 6.28 7.43
N PHE A 80 1.93 5.52 7.68
CA PHE A 80 1.11 4.89 6.64
C PHE A 80 -0.16 5.68 6.33
N GLY A 81 -0.31 6.86 6.88
CA GLY A 81 -1.53 7.67 6.80
C GLY A 81 -1.92 8.14 5.41
N THR A 82 -1.04 8.03 4.42
CA THR A 82 -1.34 8.32 3.01
C THR A 82 -1.31 7.08 2.12
N VAL A 83 -1.04 5.92 2.69
CA VAL A 83 -0.99 4.66 1.93
C VAL A 83 -2.39 4.07 1.79
N VAL A 84 -2.73 3.66 0.57
CA VAL A 84 -4.00 3.00 0.23
C VAL A 84 -3.64 1.68 -0.47
N PRO A 85 -3.57 0.57 0.28
CA PRO A 85 -3.29 -0.72 -0.34
C PRO A 85 -4.49 -1.23 -1.12
N PHE A 86 -4.24 -1.98 -2.18
CA PHE A 86 -5.27 -2.65 -2.96
C PHE A 86 -5.55 -4.03 -2.38
N LEU A 87 -6.83 -4.39 -2.39
CA LEU A 87 -7.30 -5.72 -2.04
C LEU A 87 -8.16 -6.23 -3.20
N THR A 88 -7.77 -7.33 -3.81
CA THR A 88 -8.53 -7.94 -4.89
C THR A 88 -9.58 -8.91 -4.35
N CYS A 89 -10.69 -9.05 -5.05
CA CYS A 89 -11.79 -9.90 -4.62
C CYS A 89 -11.59 -11.40 -4.88
N LYS A 90 -10.40 -11.80 -5.35
CA LYS A 90 -10.03 -13.22 -5.54
C LYS A 90 -9.86 -13.98 -4.23
N HIS A 91 -9.73 -13.29 -3.12
CA HIS A 91 -9.44 -13.90 -1.82
C HIS A 91 -10.70 -14.32 -1.08
N PRO A 92 -10.62 -15.36 -0.21
CA PRO A 92 -11.72 -15.70 0.66
C PRO A 92 -12.00 -14.61 1.70
N LEU A 93 -13.21 -14.61 2.24
CA LEU A 93 -13.67 -13.60 3.20
C LEU A 93 -12.74 -13.45 4.41
N GLU A 94 -12.21 -14.55 4.93
CA GLU A 94 -11.32 -14.51 6.09
C GLU A 94 -10.00 -13.76 5.79
N TYR A 95 -9.45 -13.98 4.60
CA TYR A 95 -8.29 -13.22 4.15
C TYR A 95 -8.61 -11.72 4.06
N CYS A 96 -9.73 -11.36 3.46
CA CYS A 96 -10.16 -9.97 3.35
C CYS A 96 -10.31 -9.31 4.74
N ARG A 97 -10.87 -10.03 5.69
CA ARG A 97 -10.99 -9.54 7.08
C ARG A 97 -9.62 -9.34 7.73
N MET A 98 -8.71 -10.30 7.57
CA MET A 98 -7.34 -10.19 8.09
C MET A 98 -6.63 -8.99 7.48
N PHE A 99 -6.75 -8.82 6.16
CA PHE A 99 -6.13 -7.70 5.45
C PHE A 99 -6.68 -6.36 5.94
N ALA A 100 -8.00 -6.24 6.08
CA ALA A 100 -8.64 -5.03 6.58
C ALA A 100 -8.15 -4.67 8.00
N ARG A 101 -8.03 -5.66 8.88
CA ARG A 101 -7.51 -5.45 10.24
C ARG A 101 -6.06 -5.00 10.21
N ARG A 102 -5.24 -5.58 9.36
CA ARG A 102 -3.84 -5.18 9.19
C ARG A 102 -3.73 -3.74 8.70
N ALA A 103 -4.49 -3.38 7.69
CA ALA A 103 -4.52 -2.02 7.16
C ALA A 103 -4.95 -1.00 8.22
N ALA A 104 -6.00 -1.33 8.99
CA ALA A 104 -6.47 -0.47 10.09
C ALA A 104 -5.42 -0.34 11.19
N ALA A 105 -4.76 -1.42 11.57
CA ALA A 105 -3.74 -1.41 12.62
C ALA A 105 -2.52 -0.56 12.22
N LEU A 106 -2.17 -0.52 10.93
CA LEU A 106 -1.09 0.30 10.41
C LEU A 106 -1.49 1.77 10.25
N GLY A 107 -2.76 2.10 10.36
CA GLY A 107 -3.24 3.47 10.17
C GLY A 107 -3.22 3.94 8.73
N THR A 108 -3.46 3.05 7.77
CA THR A 108 -3.56 3.41 6.35
C THR A 108 -4.72 4.37 6.09
N ALA A 109 -4.67 5.10 4.98
CA ALA A 109 -5.71 6.06 4.61
C ALA A 109 -7.02 5.38 4.17
N GLY A 110 -6.98 4.11 3.86
CA GLY A 110 -8.10 3.32 3.39
C GLY A 110 -7.63 2.07 2.66
N VAL A 111 -8.55 1.35 2.08
CA VAL A 111 -8.26 0.18 1.24
C VAL A 111 -9.05 0.33 -0.05
N ALA A 112 -8.37 0.14 -1.19
CA ALA A 112 -9.03 0.10 -2.50
C ALA A 112 -9.42 -1.34 -2.82
N VAL A 113 -10.71 -1.61 -2.84
CA VAL A 113 -11.23 -2.94 -3.17
C VAL A 113 -11.46 -3.02 -4.67
N VAL A 114 -10.83 -4.00 -5.31
CA VAL A 114 -10.83 -4.16 -6.76
C VAL A 114 -11.45 -5.49 -7.14
N GLY A 115 -12.41 -5.43 -8.04
CA GLY A 115 -13.10 -6.62 -8.54
C GLY A 115 -12.46 -7.27 -9.76
#